data_7b9eac5fbe15a8aed8336563166694d1
#
_entry.id   7b9eac5fbe15a8aed8336563166694d1
#
_cell.length_a   1.000
_cell.length_b   1.000
_cell.length_c   1.000
_cell.angle_alpha   90.00
_cell.angle_beta   90.00
_cell.angle_gamma   90.00
#
_symmetry.space_group_name_H-M   'P 1'
#
loop_
_entity.id
_entity.type
_entity.pdbx_description
1 polymer ?
#
loop_
_entity_poly.entity_id
_entity_poly.type
_entity_poly.pdbx_seq_one_letter_code
_entity_poly.pdbx_strand_id
1 'polypeptide(L)'
;ILNFDAVAENYFEACEFVRPAVEKYTPKKTEAIFRDMGLLLMSEQEGRAYPISQTAASVVCVLSSAAERAGVKVFTDTPVKSIKKSQGRFVINNDKSFNFAVIACGGAAAPKQGTDGSSFELFKALGIRVTELSPALTGMCVKDMPFSLKGLRQYCKCTVFSNEKEYVESGAVQFNDYGLSGI
;
A
#
# COMPACT_ATOMS: atom_id res chain seq x y z
N ILE A 1 -3.76 3.90 20.07
CA ILE A 1 -3.71 4.82 18.92
C ILE A 1 -2.30 5.36 18.88
N LEU A 2 -1.54 5.06 17.82
CA LEU A 2 -0.19 5.56 17.62
C LEU A 2 -0.23 7.10 17.54
N ASN A 3 0.73 7.77 18.21
CA ASN A 3 0.96 9.20 18.03
C ASN A 3 1.70 9.46 16.71
N PHE A 4 1.90 10.74 16.37
CA PHE A 4 2.63 11.12 15.17
C PHE A 4 4.03 10.49 15.12
N ASP A 5 4.80 10.55 16.20
CA ASP A 5 6.19 10.11 16.22
C ASP A 5 6.29 8.61 15.90
N ALA A 6 5.43 7.79 16.52
CA ALA A 6 5.40 6.35 16.23
C ALA A 6 5.00 6.01 14.77
N VAL A 7 4.20 6.84 14.12
CA VAL A 7 3.89 6.68 12.69
C VAL A 7 5.06 7.16 11.83
N ALA A 8 5.65 8.29 12.18
CA ALA A 8 6.72 8.92 11.41
C ALA A 8 8.01 8.08 11.39
N GLU A 9 8.34 7.40 12.49
CA GLU A 9 9.49 6.51 12.60
C GLU A 9 9.50 5.42 11.52
N ASN A 10 8.34 4.99 11.04
CA ASN A 10 8.22 4.01 9.96
C ASN A 10 8.54 4.58 8.56
N TYR A 11 8.76 5.88 8.44
CA TYR A 11 9.09 6.53 7.16
C TYR A 11 10.59 6.84 7.00
N PHE A 12 11.41 6.45 7.96
CA PHE A 12 12.87 6.60 7.94
C PHE A 12 13.31 8.01 7.48
N GLU A 13 14.06 8.09 6.39
CA GLU A 13 14.56 9.36 5.83
C GLU A 13 13.43 10.29 5.31
N ALA A 14 12.26 9.73 5.01
CA ALA A 14 11.11 10.51 4.54
C ALA A 14 10.23 11.07 5.67
N CYS A 15 10.63 10.94 6.93
CA CYS A 15 9.84 11.37 8.09
C CYS A 15 9.37 12.84 7.97
N GLU A 16 10.28 13.77 7.68
CA GLU A 16 9.93 15.19 7.55
C GLU A 16 9.01 15.48 6.35
N PHE A 17 9.15 14.72 5.26
CA PHE A 17 8.28 14.86 4.10
C PHE A 17 6.85 14.45 4.40
N VAL A 18 6.63 13.39 5.18
CA VAL A 18 5.29 12.90 5.51
C VAL A 18 4.66 13.61 6.71
N ARG A 19 5.44 14.33 7.52
CA ARG A 19 4.98 15.04 8.73
C ARG A 19 3.68 15.84 8.51
N PRO A 20 3.57 16.74 7.52
CA PRO A 20 2.36 17.53 7.33
C PRO A 20 1.11 16.67 7.05
N ALA A 21 1.29 15.54 6.35
CA ALA A 21 0.20 14.63 6.06
C ALA A 21 -0.27 13.86 7.30
N VAL A 22 0.67 13.35 8.11
CA VAL A 22 0.36 12.59 9.33
C VAL A 22 -0.23 13.49 10.42
N GLU A 23 0.23 14.72 10.57
CA GLU A 23 -0.33 15.71 11.49
C GLU A 23 -1.75 16.11 11.09
N LYS A 24 -1.99 16.28 9.79
CA LYS A 24 -3.32 16.61 9.27
C LYS A 24 -4.30 15.44 9.36
N TYR A 25 -3.84 14.24 9.08
CA TYR A 25 -4.61 13.00 9.06
C TYR A 25 -4.10 12.04 10.13
N THR A 26 -4.28 12.43 11.40
CA THR A 26 -3.93 11.56 12.53
C THR A 26 -4.70 10.24 12.46
N PRO A 27 -4.23 9.16 13.09
CA PRO A 27 -4.95 7.88 13.13
C PRO A 27 -6.41 8.02 13.56
N LYS A 28 -6.68 8.82 14.61
CA LYS A 28 -8.04 9.09 15.08
C LYS A 28 -8.91 9.80 14.03
N LYS A 29 -8.34 10.76 13.32
CA LYS A 29 -9.06 11.51 12.27
C LYS A 29 -9.30 10.62 11.05
N THR A 30 -8.33 9.80 10.69
CA THR A 30 -8.47 8.82 9.60
C THR A 30 -9.56 7.79 9.92
N GLU A 31 -9.59 7.28 11.15
CA GLU A 31 -10.67 6.40 11.62
C GLU A 31 -12.05 7.06 11.51
N ALA A 32 -12.16 8.33 11.92
CA ALA A 32 -13.41 9.08 11.80
C ALA A 32 -13.85 9.23 10.34
N ILE A 33 -12.94 9.53 9.42
CA ILE A 33 -13.23 9.64 7.98
C ILE A 33 -13.78 8.31 7.44
N PHE A 34 -13.16 7.18 7.78
CA PHE A 34 -13.66 5.87 7.35
C PHE A 34 -15.02 5.51 7.97
N ARG A 35 -15.23 5.88 9.23
CA ARG A 35 -16.52 5.70 9.92
C ARG A 35 -17.62 6.53 9.26
N ASP A 36 -17.36 7.77 8.89
CA ASP A 36 -18.31 8.63 8.19
C ASP A 36 -18.68 8.09 6.81
N MET A 37 -17.76 7.37 6.16
CA MET A 37 -18.05 6.63 4.93
C MET A 37 -18.85 5.34 5.17
N GLY A 38 -18.93 4.85 6.42
CA GLY A 38 -19.63 3.64 6.80
C GLY A 38 -18.74 2.43 7.11
N LEU A 39 -17.41 2.62 7.22
CA LEU A 39 -16.48 1.56 7.59
C LEU A 39 -16.16 1.61 9.09
N LEU A 40 -16.59 0.59 9.80
CA LEU A 40 -16.20 0.43 11.20
C LEU A 40 -14.86 -0.29 11.29
N LEU A 41 -13.95 0.29 12.07
CA LEU A 41 -12.61 -0.24 12.32
C LEU A 41 -12.50 -0.75 13.77
N MET A 42 -11.69 -1.78 13.94
CA MET A 42 -11.21 -2.24 15.23
C MET A 42 -9.71 -2.10 15.32
N SER A 43 -9.19 -1.65 16.45
CA SER A 43 -7.76 -1.60 16.70
C SER A 43 -7.33 -2.89 17.40
N GLU A 44 -6.31 -3.53 16.86
CA GLU A 44 -5.65 -4.69 17.45
C GLU A 44 -4.41 -4.28 18.27
N GLN A 45 -3.73 -5.27 18.81
CA GLN A 45 -2.44 -5.07 19.45
C GLN A 45 -1.47 -4.38 18.47
N GLU A 46 -0.55 -3.60 19.00
CA GLU A 46 0.42 -2.79 18.23
C GLU A 46 -0.20 -1.64 17.41
N GLY A 47 -1.46 -1.28 17.67
CA GLY A 47 -2.11 -0.13 17.04
C GLY A 47 -2.53 -0.32 15.58
N ARG A 48 -2.49 -1.55 15.08
CA ARG A 48 -3.00 -1.87 13.74
C ARG A 48 -4.52 -1.79 13.73
N ALA A 49 -5.09 -1.15 12.72
CA ALA A 49 -6.53 -1.02 12.56
C ALA A 49 -7.01 -1.83 11.36
N TYR A 50 -8.05 -2.64 11.60
CA TYR A 50 -8.69 -3.48 10.59
C TYR A 50 -10.20 -3.24 10.55
N PRO A 51 -10.87 -3.51 9.41
CA PRO A 51 -12.32 -3.55 9.38
C PRO A 51 -12.85 -4.58 10.39
N ILE A 52 -13.94 -4.28 11.07
CA ILE A 52 -14.58 -5.25 11.97
C ILE A 52 -14.94 -6.56 11.26
N SER A 53 -15.24 -6.48 9.97
CA SER A 53 -15.49 -7.65 9.11
C SER A 53 -14.25 -8.51 8.84
N GLN A 54 -13.06 -8.03 9.16
CA GLN A 54 -11.75 -8.65 8.88
C GLN A 54 -11.52 -9.00 7.39
N THR A 55 -12.23 -8.33 6.48
CA THR A 55 -12.08 -8.52 5.03
C THR A 55 -11.70 -7.24 4.31
N ALA A 56 -10.74 -7.32 3.40
CA ALA A 56 -10.39 -6.20 2.53
C ALA A 56 -11.55 -5.79 1.60
N ALA A 57 -12.43 -6.71 1.28
CA ALA A 57 -13.61 -6.45 0.46
C ALA A 57 -14.53 -5.37 1.05
N SER A 58 -14.64 -5.29 2.37
CA SER A 58 -15.43 -4.23 3.04
C SER A 58 -14.86 -2.84 2.80
N VAL A 59 -13.53 -2.70 2.77
CA VAL A 59 -12.87 -1.43 2.47
C VAL A 59 -13.18 -1.01 1.03
N VAL A 60 -13.05 -1.93 0.07
CA VAL A 60 -13.35 -1.66 -1.34
C VAL A 60 -14.81 -1.27 -1.52
N CYS A 61 -15.73 -2.01 -0.90
CA CYS A 61 -17.17 -1.75 -0.98
C CYS A 61 -17.51 -0.34 -0.46
N VAL A 62 -17.00 0.01 0.73
CA VAL A 62 -17.30 1.32 1.35
C VAL A 62 -16.71 2.48 0.55
N LEU A 63 -15.46 2.35 0.05
CA LEU A 63 -14.83 3.37 -0.76
C LEU A 63 -15.55 3.55 -2.11
N SER A 64 -15.92 2.46 -2.77
CA SER A 64 -16.68 2.48 -4.03
C SER A 64 -18.04 3.16 -3.84
N SER A 65 -18.76 2.80 -2.78
CA SER A 65 -20.06 3.42 -2.47
C SER A 65 -19.93 4.90 -2.09
N ALA A 66 -18.87 5.27 -1.40
CA ALA A 66 -18.61 6.68 -1.07
C ALA A 66 -18.29 7.49 -2.33
N ALA A 67 -17.51 6.94 -3.26
CA ALA A 67 -17.23 7.58 -4.53
C ALA A 67 -18.49 7.75 -5.37
N GLU A 68 -19.35 6.73 -5.43
CA GLU A 68 -20.62 6.78 -6.14
C GLU A 68 -21.55 7.86 -5.56
N ARG A 69 -21.72 7.90 -4.23
CA ARG A 69 -22.52 8.95 -3.56
C ARG A 69 -21.98 10.35 -3.81
N ALA A 70 -20.68 10.49 -3.99
CA ALA A 70 -20.02 11.74 -4.33
C ALA A 70 -20.12 12.10 -5.83
N GLY A 71 -20.78 11.29 -6.65
CA GLY A 71 -20.91 11.51 -8.09
C GLY A 71 -19.63 11.27 -8.89
N VAL A 72 -18.66 10.55 -8.33
CA VAL A 72 -17.39 10.22 -9.01
C VAL A 72 -17.68 9.25 -10.16
N LYS A 73 -17.20 9.58 -11.36
CA LYS A 73 -17.27 8.68 -12.51
C LYS A 73 -16.05 7.76 -12.51
N VAL A 74 -16.27 6.48 -12.34
CA VAL A 74 -15.25 5.44 -12.38
C VAL A 74 -15.23 4.81 -13.76
N PHE A 75 -14.06 4.72 -14.38
CA PHE A 75 -13.85 4.07 -15.67
C PHE A 75 -12.91 2.88 -15.44
N THR A 76 -13.47 1.68 -15.49
CA THR A 76 -12.69 0.42 -15.49
C THR A 76 -12.18 0.12 -16.88
N ASP A 77 -11.20 -0.78 -17.00
CA ASP A 77 -10.62 -1.23 -18.27
C ASP A 77 -10.14 -0.08 -19.17
N THR A 78 -9.77 1.03 -18.51
CA THR A 78 -9.36 2.26 -19.18
C THR A 78 -7.94 2.64 -18.73
N PRO A 79 -6.92 1.92 -19.22
CA PRO A 79 -5.54 2.18 -18.81
C PRO A 79 -5.08 3.57 -19.27
N VAL A 80 -4.45 4.30 -18.36
CA VAL A 80 -3.78 5.56 -18.69
C VAL A 80 -2.41 5.24 -19.24
N LYS A 81 -2.23 5.41 -20.54
CA LYS A 81 -0.98 5.13 -21.26
C LYS A 81 -0.10 6.36 -21.43
N SER A 82 -0.70 7.54 -21.36
CA SER A 82 0.04 8.79 -21.45
C SER A 82 -0.60 9.91 -20.65
N ILE A 83 0.24 10.77 -20.10
CA ILE A 83 -0.15 12.02 -19.47
C ILE A 83 0.85 13.11 -19.89
N LYS A 84 0.35 14.27 -20.24
CA LYS A 84 1.19 15.44 -20.55
C LYS A 84 0.53 16.72 -20.05
N LYS A 85 1.33 17.72 -19.73
CA LYS A 85 0.86 19.05 -19.39
C LYS A 85 0.89 19.93 -20.65
N SER A 86 -0.24 20.50 -21.01
CA SER A 86 -0.38 21.38 -22.17
C SER A 86 -1.32 22.53 -21.83
N GLN A 87 -0.89 23.76 -22.10
CA GLN A 87 -1.68 24.97 -21.83
C GLN A 87 -2.27 25.04 -20.41
N GLY A 88 -1.47 24.62 -19.41
CA GLY A 88 -1.91 24.61 -18.00
C GLY A 88 -2.85 23.47 -17.60
N ARG A 89 -3.19 22.57 -18.51
CA ARG A 89 -4.09 21.43 -18.27
C ARG A 89 -3.34 20.10 -18.42
N PHE A 90 -3.88 19.06 -17.82
CA PHE A 90 -3.36 17.69 -18.00
C PHE A 90 -4.18 16.97 -19.08
N VAL A 91 -3.50 16.49 -20.09
CA VAL A 91 -4.09 15.72 -21.19
C VAL A 91 -3.75 14.24 -20.98
N ILE A 92 -4.78 13.42 -20.87
CA ILE A 92 -4.68 11.97 -20.63
C ILE A 92 -5.02 11.23 -21.94
N ASN A 93 -4.19 10.28 -22.32
CA ASN A 93 -4.34 9.46 -23.53
C ASN A 93 -4.57 10.26 -24.82
N ASN A 94 -4.05 11.49 -24.89
CA ASN A 94 -4.25 12.45 -25.99
C ASN A 94 -5.74 12.79 -26.27
N ASP A 95 -6.65 12.48 -25.39
CA ASP A 95 -8.10 12.62 -25.58
C ASP A 95 -8.71 13.56 -24.52
N LYS A 96 -8.57 13.22 -23.25
CA LYS A 96 -9.26 13.91 -22.17
C LYS A 96 -8.38 14.95 -21.48
N SER A 97 -8.91 16.15 -21.25
CA SER A 97 -8.19 17.26 -20.63
C SER A 97 -8.80 17.65 -19.28
N PHE A 98 -7.96 17.80 -18.26
CA PHE A 98 -8.34 18.09 -16.88
C PHE A 98 -7.52 19.23 -16.30
N ASN A 99 -8.08 19.98 -15.36
CA ASN A 99 -7.37 21.05 -14.63
C ASN A 99 -6.36 20.46 -13.65
N PHE A 100 -6.69 19.33 -13.04
CA PHE A 100 -5.87 18.62 -12.06
C PHE A 100 -5.81 17.14 -12.41
N ALA A 101 -4.70 16.50 -12.07
CA ALA A 101 -4.53 15.06 -12.18
C ALA A 101 -3.81 14.55 -10.93
N VAL A 102 -4.30 13.44 -10.37
CA VAL A 102 -3.65 12.75 -9.25
C VAL A 102 -3.28 11.36 -9.72
N ILE A 103 -1.98 11.04 -9.66
CA ILE A 103 -1.49 9.70 -9.99
C ILE A 103 -1.40 8.91 -8.69
N ALA A 104 -2.32 7.98 -8.47
CA ALA A 104 -2.43 7.17 -7.26
C ALA A 104 -2.47 5.68 -7.61
N CYS A 105 -1.69 5.25 -8.61
CA CYS A 105 -1.71 3.88 -9.16
C CYS A 105 -0.91 2.87 -8.34
N GLY A 106 -0.34 3.28 -7.20
CA GLY A 106 0.53 2.44 -6.40
C GLY A 106 1.93 2.27 -7.04
N GLY A 107 2.67 1.29 -6.55
CA GLY A 107 4.04 0.99 -6.96
C GLY A 107 4.15 -0.26 -7.83
N ALA A 108 5.11 -1.15 -7.50
CA ALA A 108 5.36 -2.40 -8.24
C ALA A 108 5.27 -3.66 -7.35
N ALA A 109 4.69 -3.53 -6.15
CA ALA A 109 4.74 -4.59 -5.15
C ALA A 109 3.71 -5.71 -5.32
N ALA A 110 2.65 -5.49 -6.11
CA ALA A 110 1.57 -6.47 -6.29
C ALA A 110 1.05 -6.49 -7.73
N PRO A 111 1.82 -7.00 -8.71
CA PRO A 111 1.46 -6.98 -10.12
C PRO A 111 0.11 -7.64 -10.42
N LYS A 112 -0.22 -8.72 -9.72
CA LYS A 112 -1.51 -9.42 -9.85
C LYS A 112 -2.71 -8.59 -9.38
N GLN A 113 -2.47 -7.52 -8.61
CA GLN A 113 -3.49 -6.59 -8.13
C GLN A 113 -3.45 -5.24 -8.88
N GLY A 114 -2.69 -5.15 -9.98
CA GLY A 114 -2.61 -3.96 -10.82
C GLY A 114 -1.49 -2.99 -10.47
N THR A 115 -0.66 -3.27 -9.46
CA THR A 115 0.51 -2.44 -9.12
C THR A 115 1.79 -3.06 -9.67
N ASP A 116 1.98 -2.96 -10.98
CA ASP A 116 3.07 -3.57 -11.74
C ASP A 116 4.23 -2.61 -12.05
N GLY A 117 4.14 -1.36 -11.60
CA GLY A 117 5.14 -0.31 -11.85
C GLY A 117 4.95 0.45 -13.16
N SER A 118 3.97 0.11 -13.99
CA SER A 118 3.72 0.80 -15.27
C SER A 118 3.43 2.30 -15.09
N SER A 119 2.90 2.71 -13.94
CA SER A 119 2.68 4.12 -13.61
C SER A 119 3.95 4.97 -13.53
N PHE A 120 5.11 4.37 -13.31
CA PHE A 120 6.37 5.13 -13.22
C PHE A 120 6.74 5.83 -14.55
N GLU A 121 6.34 5.28 -15.67
CA GLU A 121 6.52 5.93 -16.98
C GLU A 121 5.69 7.23 -17.10
N LEU A 122 4.53 7.29 -16.42
CA LEU A 122 3.72 8.52 -16.38
C LEU A 122 4.42 9.63 -15.58
N PHE A 123 5.10 9.27 -14.48
CA PHE A 123 5.90 10.23 -13.71
C PHE A 123 7.09 10.74 -14.52
N LYS A 124 7.82 9.86 -15.19
CA LYS A 124 8.95 10.22 -16.06
C LYS A 124 8.51 11.15 -17.19
N ALA A 125 7.36 10.88 -17.82
CA ALA A 125 6.79 11.71 -18.87
C ALA A 125 6.45 13.14 -18.40
N LEU A 126 6.22 13.33 -17.10
CA LEU A 126 5.99 14.64 -16.47
C LEU A 126 7.28 15.27 -15.93
N GLY A 127 8.44 14.66 -16.15
CA GLY A 127 9.73 15.14 -15.64
C GLY A 127 9.94 14.87 -14.15
N ILE A 128 9.13 14.02 -13.53
CA ILE A 128 9.25 13.66 -12.11
C ILE A 128 10.28 12.52 -12.00
N ARG A 129 11.29 12.73 -11.15
CA ARG A 129 12.29 11.72 -10.87
C ARG A 129 11.69 10.55 -10.09
N VAL A 130 11.95 9.35 -10.56
CA VAL A 130 11.63 8.09 -9.86
C VAL A 130 12.96 7.48 -9.41
N THR A 131 13.05 7.11 -8.13
CA THR A 131 14.20 6.39 -7.58
C THR A 131 14.21 4.95 -8.08
N GLU A 132 15.37 4.31 -8.06
CA GLU A 132 15.48 2.89 -8.34
C GLU A 132 14.65 2.07 -7.35
N LEU A 133 13.95 1.06 -7.88
CA LEU A 133 13.12 0.19 -7.07
C LEU A 133 13.96 -0.94 -6.49
N SER A 134 13.83 -1.15 -5.19
CA SER A 134 14.40 -2.29 -4.50
C SER A 134 13.31 -3.06 -3.76
N PRO A 135 13.34 -4.41 -3.73
CA PRO A 135 12.41 -5.16 -2.92
C PRO A 135 12.68 -4.89 -1.44
N ALA A 136 11.64 -4.55 -0.69
CA ALA A 136 11.71 -4.30 0.75
C ALA A 136 11.09 -5.45 1.57
N LEU A 137 10.07 -6.09 1.03
CA LEU A 137 9.42 -7.24 1.64
C LEU A 137 9.27 -8.34 0.58
N THR A 138 9.82 -9.52 0.86
CA THR A 138 9.75 -10.67 -0.05
C THR A 138 9.65 -11.98 0.72
N GLY A 139 9.06 -13.01 0.10
CA GLY A 139 9.12 -14.36 0.64
C GLY A 139 10.52 -14.97 0.48
N MET A 140 10.86 -15.90 1.36
CA MET A 140 12.10 -16.67 1.29
C MET A 140 11.84 -18.05 0.72
N CYS A 141 12.58 -18.44 -0.32
CA CYS A 141 12.56 -19.81 -0.81
C CYS A 141 13.33 -20.71 0.16
N VAL A 142 12.72 -21.82 0.53
CA VAL A 142 13.33 -22.83 1.41
C VAL A 142 13.51 -24.12 0.61
N LYS A 143 14.73 -24.62 0.64
CA LYS A 143 15.04 -25.94 0.05
C LYS A 143 14.36 -27.03 0.87
N ASP A 144 13.80 -28.02 0.21
CA ASP A 144 13.18 -29.20 0.83
C ASP A 144 12.07 -28.86 1.86
N MET A 145 11.25 -27.85 1.55
CA MET A 145 10.12 -27.47 2.41
C MET A 145 9.14 -28.63 2.59
N PRO A 146 8.84 -29.05 3.83
CA PRO A 146 7.87 -30.13 4.06
C PRO A 146 6.47 -29.70 3.57
N PHE A 147 5.90 -30.46 2.65
CA PHE A 147 4.56 -30.18 2.08
C PHE A 147 3.46 -30.14 3.15
N SER A 148 3.62 -30.90 4.23
CA SER A 148 2.70 -30.93 5.37
C SER A 148 2.55 -29.58 6.10
N LEU A 149 3.49 -28.66 5.92
CA LEU A 149 3.44 -27.33 6.53
C LEU A 149 2.73 -26.30 5.63
N LYS A 150 2.46 -26.63 4.37
CA LYS A 150 1.81 -25.70 3.43
C LYS A 150 0.47 -25.20 3.97
N GLY A 151 0.31 -23.88 4.00
CA GLY A 151 -0.90 -23.21 4.48
C GLY A 151 -0.91 -22.95 5.99
N LEU A 152 0.04 -23.49 6.74
CA LEU A 152 0.17 -23.17 8.15
C LEU A 152 0.58 -21.70 8.32
N ARG A 153 -0.06 -21.02 9.25
CA ARG A 153 0.33 -19.68 9.72
C ARG A 153 0.57 -19.74 11.22
N GLN A 154 1.76 -19.34 11.62
CA GLN A 154 2.19 -19.41 13.00
C GLN A 154 2.87 -18.12 13.43
N TYR A 155 2.52 -17.62 14.61
CA TYR A 155 3.26 -16.53 15.23
C TYR A 155 4.54 -17.07 15.85
N CYS A 156 5.68 -16.54 15.44
CA CYS A 156 6.98 -16.99 15.91
C CYS A 156 8.03 -15.87 15.89
N LYS A 157 9.15 -16.13 16.53
CA LYS A 157 10.35 -15.32 16.46
C LYS A 157 11.24 -15.87 15.34
N CYS A 158 11.56 -15.02 14.38
CA CYS A 158 12.47 -15.34 13.29
C CYS A 158 13.81 -14.66 13.51
N THR A 159 14.88 -15.41 13.26
CA THR A 159 16.25 -14.89 13.25
C THR A 159 16.83 -15.11 11.85
N VAL A 160 17.30 -14.04 11.23
CA VAL A 160 17.97 -14.07 9.95
C VAL A 160 19.42 -13.67 10.13
N PHE A 161 20.33 -14.48 9.62
CA PHE A 161 21.76 -14.22 9.62
C PHE A 161 22.20 -13.73 8.24
N SER A 162 22.79 -12.56 8.17
CA SER A 162 23.31 -12.00 6.92
C SER A 162 24.56 -11.16 7.19
N ASN A 163 25.66 -11.42 6.47
CA ASN A 163 26.92 -10.70 6.60
C ASN A 163 27.40 -10.57 8.06
N GLU A 164 27.41 -11.69 8.79
CA GLU A 164 27.81 -11.77 10.21
C GLU A 164 26.90 -10.97 11.17
N LYS A 165 25.78 -10.45 10.68
CA LYS A 165 24.78 -9.78 11.49
C LYS A 165 23.55 -10.66 11.70
N GLU A 166 22.99 -10.55 12.88
CA GLU A 166 21.75 -11.19 13.29
C GLU A 166 20.63 -10.17 13.27
N TYR A 167 19.54 -10.51 12.58
CA TYR A 167 18.31 -9.72 12.55
C TYR A 167 17.19 -10.57 13.15
N VAL A 168 16.53 -10.04 14.17
CA VAL A 168 15.52 -10.76 14.93
C VAL A 168 14.21 -10.01 14.88
N GLU A 169 13.17 -10.67 14.37
CA GLU A 169 11.80 -10.14 14.31
C GLU A 169 10.81 -11.17 14.83
N SER A 170 9.68 -10.68 15.35
CA SER A 170 8.58 -11.51 15.83
C SER A 170 7.31 -11.18 15.08
N GLY A 171 6.62 -12.18 14.58
CA GLY A 171 5.39 -11.96 13.82
C GLY A 171 4.83 -13.25 13.24
N ALA A 172 3.82 -13.10 12.37
CA ALA A 172 3.14 -14.22 11.76
C ALA A 172 3.88 -14.69 10.50
N VAL A 173 4.46 -15.88 10.57
CA VAL A 173 5.07 -16.57 9.43
C VAL A 173 4.05 -17.46 8.75
N GLN A 174 3.96 -17.35 7.44
CA GLN A 174 3.15 -18.19 6.57
C GLN A 174 4.05 -19.21 5.84
N PHE A 175 3.71 -20.48 5.98
CA PHE A 175 4.37 -21.56 5.25
C PHE A 175 3.67 -21.76 3.90
N ASN A 176 4.45 -21.65 2.81
CA ASN A 176 3.99 -21.80 1.44
C ASN A 176 4.68 -23.03 0.81
N ASP A 177 4.28 -23.38 -0.40
CA ASP A 177 4.90 -24.47 -1.17
C ASP A 177 6.34 -24.17 -1.62
N TYR A 178 6.72 -22.92 -1.69
CA TYR A 178 8.07 -22.46 -2.06
C TYR A 178 8.94 -22.09 -0.86
N GLY A 179 8.37 -21.93 0.34
CA GLY A 179 9.09 -21.45 1.50
C GLY A 179 8.27 -20.65 2.50
N LEU A 180 8.83 -19.57 3.00
CA LEU A 180 8.26 -18.74 4.06
C LEU A 180 7.90 -17.36 3.55
N SER A 181 6.80 -16.80 4.07
CA SER A 181 6.45 -15.39 3.92
C SER A 181 5.84 -14.88 5.23
N GLY A 182 5.56 -13.60 5.31
CA GLY A 182 4.95 -12.99 6.50
C GLY A 182 5.81 -11.86 7.01
N ILE A 183 6.44 -12.02 8.14
CA ILE A 183 7.22 -10.99 8.82
C ILE A 183 8.23 -10.35 7.90
#